data_53f8a658adbff345bd2e87814ed4291b
#
_entry.id   53f8a658adbff345bd2e87814ed4291b
#
_cell.length_a   1.000
_cell.length_b   1.000
_cell.length_c   1.000
_cell.angle_alpha   90.00
_cell.angle_beta   90.00
_cell.angle_gamma   90.00
#
_symmetry.space_group_name_H-M   'P 1'
#
loop_
_entity.id
_entity.type
_entity.pdbx_description
1 polymer ?
#
loop_
_entity_poly.entity_id
_entity_poly.type
_entity_poly.pdbx_seq_one_letter_code
_entity_poly.pdbx_strand_id
1 'polypeptide(L)'
;MSRHSRLSYPSFAAAMILCVGTLAAYAQDDVVERQLKATPGRDVRVGVFTDIRPDCTSGPLPAIRLATPPAHGSVTVKRGTLKATNIKQCLAIEVPAFVAFYRAAADYSGADVFELEISLPNGHKRRERVHVTVINRQAPGKVSDVVAALTRSALKFSVG
;
A
#
# COMPACT_ATOMS: atom_id res chain seq x y z
N MET A 1 -6.42 -44.56 81.74
CA MET A 1 -7.58 -43.96 81.07
C MET A 1 -7.01 -42.91 80.11
N SER A 2 -6.85 -43.27 78.88
CA SER A 2 -6.23 -42.37 77.84
C SER A 2 -7.21 -42.24 76.67
N ARG A 3 -7.77 -41.04 76.47
CA ARG A 3 -8.72 -40.75 75.44
C ARG A 3 -7.91 -40.26 74.22
N HIS A 4 -7.89 -41.03 73.13
CA HIS A 4 -7.39 -40.62 71.87
C HIS A 4 -8.45 -39.85 71.10
N SER A 5 -8.22 -38.52 70.98
CA SER A 5 -9.01 -37.65 70.09
C SER A 5 -8.57 -37.85 68.63
N ARG A 6 -9.49 -38.36 67.82
CA ARG A 6 -9.27 -38.43 66.32
C ARG A 6 -9.60 -37.10 65.74
N LEU A 7 -8.57 -36.42 65.17
CA LEU A 7 -8.76 -35.25 64.31
C LEU A 7 -9.18 -35.74 62.94
N SER A 8 -10.37 -35.34 62.52
CA SER A 8 -10.88 -35.52 61.15
C SER A 8 -10.39 -34.34 60.32
N TYR A 9 -9.55 -34.62 59.32
CA TYR A 9 -9.18 -33.63 58.30
C TYR A 9 -10.22 -33.66 57.18
N PRO A 10 -10.79 -32.50 56.77
CA PRO A 10 -11.64 -32.46 55.59
C PRO A 10 -10.74 -32.48 54.34
N SER A 11 -11.00 -33.43 53.45
CA SER A 11 -10.40 -33.53 52.12
C SER A 11 -10.86 -32.35 51.26
N PHE A 12 -10.00 -31.37 51.09
CA PHE A 12 -10.21 -30.37 50.06
C PHE A 12 -9.85 -31.00 48.71
N ALA A 13 -10.88 -31.40 47.96
CA ALA A 13 -10.74 -31.75 46.56
C ALA A 13 -10.50 -30.43 45.78
N ALA A 14 -9.23 -30.18 45.44
CA ALA A 14 -8.85 -29.08 44.54
C ALA A 14 -9.33 -29.39 43.14
N ALA A 15 -10.44 -28.77 42.71
CA ALA A 15 -10.88 -28.79 41.31
C ALA A 15 -9.94 -27.93 40.50
N MET A 16 -9.01 -28.56 39.80
CA MET A 16 -8.10 -27.92 38.83
C MET A 16 -8.89 -27.65 37.53
N ILE A 17 -9.43 -26.43 37.38
CA ILE A 17 -10.08 -25.99 36.17
C ILE A 17 -8.95 -25.70 35.13
N LEU A 18 -8.75 -26.62 34.20
CA LEU A 18 -7.91 -26.44 33.04
C LEU A 18 -8.61 -25.45 32.08
N CYS A 19 -8.29 -24.17 32.21
CA CYS A 19 -8.58 -23.17 31.17
C CYS A 19 -7.75 -23.48 29.92
N VAL A 20 -8.30 -24.25 28.98
CA VAL A 20 -7.76 -24.41 27.64
C VAL A 20 -8.04 -23.11 26.90
N GLY A 21 -7.10 -22.14 27.01
CA GLY A 21 -7.11 -20.94 26.22
C GLY A 21 -6.87 -21.31 24.77
N THR A 22 -7.90 -21.19 23.93
CA THR A 22 -7.74 -21.25 22.47
C THR A 22 -6.91 -20.04 22.04
N LEU A 23 -5.63 -20.26 21.75
CA LEU A 23 -4.79 -19.28 21.05
C LEU A 23 -5.36 -19.15 19.64
N ALA A 24 -6.20 -18.15 19.42
CA ALA A 24 -6.55 -17.72 18.08
C ALA A 24 -5.26 -17.22 17.41
N ALA A 25 -4.72 -17.99 16.49
CA ALA A 25 -3.63 -17.57 15.63
C ALA A 25 -4.16 -16.42 14.76
N TYR A 26 -3.85 -15.19 15.14
CA TYR A 26 -4.08 -14.04 14.29
C TYR A 26 -3.14 -14.19 13.10
N ALA A 27 -3.70 -14.49 11.92
CA ALA A 27 -2.96 -14.38 10.67
C ALA A 27 -2.54 -12.91 10.53
N GLN A 28 -1.25 -12.63 10.71
CA GLN A 28 -0.70 -11.31 10.47
C GLN A 28 -0.73 -11.09 8.96
N ASP A 29 -1.66 -10.27 8.48
CA ASP A 29 -1.63 -9.75 7.13
C ASP A 29 -0.35 -8.91 6.99
N ASP A 30 0.53 -9.32 6.09
CA ASP A 30 1.75 -8.57 5.76
C ASP A 30 1.36 -7.29 5.02
N VAL A 31 1.41 -6.15 5.74
CA VAL A 31 1.07 -4.84 5.20
C VAL A 31 2.34 -4.09 4.83
N VAL A 32 2.53 -3.83 3.56
CA VAL A 32 3.64 -3.05 3.02
C VAL A 32 3.17 -1.62 2.77
N GLU A 33 3.82 -0.65 3.42
CA GLU A 33 3.55 0.77 3.22
C GLU A 33 4.37 1.31 2.04
N ARG A 34 3.72 2.07 1.15
CA ARG A 34 4.37 2.74 0.00
C ARG A 34 4.06 4.22 -0.02
N GLN A 35 5.03 5.02 -0.42
CA GLN A 35 4.88 6.44 -0.71
C GLN A 35 4.93 6.67 -2.21
N LEU A 36 3.98 7.45 -2.75
CA LEU A 36 3.87 7.75 -4.17
C LEU A 36 3.63 9.24 -4.37
N LYS A 37 4.30 9.84 -5.36
CA LYS A 37 4.03 11.20 -5.81
C LYS A 37 3.30 11.14 -7.14
N ALA A 38 2.20 11.89 -7.26
CA ALA A 38 1.38 11.94 -8.46
C ALA A 38 1.17 13.39 -8.92
N THR A 39 0.85 13.53 -10.21
CA THR A 39 0.38 14.79 -10.80
C THR A 39 -1.08 14.63 -11.18
N PRO A 40 -1.96 15.63 -10.96
CA PRO A 40 -3.34 15.57 -11.34
C PRO A 40 -3.58 15.12 -12.77
N GLY A 41 -4.54 14.24 -13.00
CA GLY A 41 -4.96 13.76 -14.31
C GLY A 41 -3.95 12.87 -15.05
N ARG A 42 -2.80 12.52 -14.44
CA ARG A 42 -1.77 11.68 -15.07
C ARG A 42 -1.66 10.32 -14.39
N ASP A 43 -1.44 9.27 -15.21
CA ASP A 43 -1.15 7.95 -14.68
C ASP A 43 0.24 7.92 -14.05
N VAL A 44 0.34 7.39 -12.85
CA VAL A 44 1.59 7.07 -12.18
C VAL A 44 1.63 5.59 -11.86
N ARG A 45 2.75 4.93 -12.14
CA ARG A 45 2.92 3.51 -11.87
C ARG A 45 3.08 3.27 -10.37
N VAL A 46 2.18 2.47 -9.82
CA VAL A 46 2.19 2.02 -8.42
C VAL A 46 3.18 0.88 -8.22
N GLY A 47 3.09 -0.14 -9.08
CA GLY A 47 3.94 -1.32 -8.97
C GLY A 47 3.81 -2.25 -10.17
N VAL A 48 4.73 -3.21 -10.21
CA VAL A 48 4.74 -4.32 -11.17
C VAL A 48 4.68 -5.61 -10.36
N PHE A 49 3.75 -6.47 -10.71
CA PHE A 49 3.45 -7.71 -9.99
C PHE A 49 3.62 -8.89 -10.95
N THR A 50 4.54 -9.76 -10.61
CA THR A 50 4.89 -10.95 -11.39
C THR A 50 5.42 -12.03 -10.45
N ASP A 51 5.45 -13.26 -10.91
CA ASP A 51 6.11 -14.37 -10.23
C ASP A 51 7.30 -14.82 -11.08
N ILE A 52 8.52 -14.68 -10.54
CA ILE A 52 9.77 -15.09 -11.17
C ILE A 52 10.35 -16.23 -10.35
N ARG A 53 10.43 -17.39 -10.96
CA ARG A 53 10.97 -18.61 -10.37
C ARG A 53 12.50 -18.60 -10.32
N PRO A 54 13.12 -19.47 -9.51
CA PRO A 54 14.58 -19.57 -9.44
C PRO A 54 15.25 -19.97 -10.77
N ASP A 55 14.55 -20.66 -11.65
CA ASP A 55 15.00 -21.04 -13.01
C ASP A 55 14.82 -19.91 -14.04
N CYS A 56 14.46 -18.70 -13.60
CA CYS A 56 14.21 -17.52 -14.44
C CYS A 56 12.98 -17.63 -15.35
N THR A 57 12.12 -18.61 -15.13
CA THR A 57 10.83 -18.72 -15.81
C THR A 57 9.74 -17.96 -15.08
N SER A 58 8.63 -17.70 -15.79
CA SER A 58 7.44 -17.10 -15.19
C SER A 58 6.59 -18.16 -14.49
N GLY A 59 6.21 -17.89 -13.25
CA GLY A 59 5.11 -18.56 -12.58
C GLY A 59 3.74 -18.00 -12.96
N PRO A 60 2.66 -18.51 -12.35
CA PRO A 60 1.33 -17.90 -12.47
C PRO A 60 1.31 -16.48 -11.94
N LEU A 61 0.56 -15.59 -12.62
CA LEU A 61 0.42 -14.23 -12.16
C LEU A 61 -0.37 -14.17 -10.83
N PRO A 62 -0.02 -13.25 -9.91
CA PRO A 62 -0.79 -13.02 -8.69
C PRO A 62 -2.16 -12.43 -9.02
N ALA A 63 -3.15 -12.72 -8.19
CA ALA A 63 -4.42 -12.00 -8.23
C ALA A 63 -4.27 -10.67 -7.49
N ILE A 64 -4.76 -9.58 -8.11
CA ILE A 64 -4.71 -8.23 -7.53
C ILE A 64 -6.11 -7.70 -7.38
N ARG A 65 -6.46 -7.26 -6.18
CA ARG A 65 -7.74 -6.68 -5.86
C ARG A 65 -7.54 -5.33 -5.17
N LEU A 66 -8.39 -4.36 -5.51
CA LEU A 66 -8.47 -3.10 -4.79
C LEU A 66 -9.27 -3.35 -3.49
N ALA A 67 -8.57 -3.37 -2.35
CA ALA A 67 -9.18 -3.61 -1.04
C ALA A 67 -9.85 -2.35 -0.51
N THR A 68 -9.17 -1.20 -0.64
CA THR A 68 -9.70 0.13 -0.30
C THR A 68 -9.49 1.06 -1.49
N PRO A 69 -10.55 1.60 -2.10
CA PRO A 69 -10.40 2.54 -3.21
C PRO A 69 -9.86 3.89 -2.73
N PRO A 70 -9.15 4.64 -3.60
CA PRO A 70 -8.75 6.01 -3.32
C PRO A 70 -9.98 6.93 -3.30
N ALA A 71 -9.92 8.00 -2.48
CA ALA A 71 -11.00 8.98 -2.38
C ALA A 71 -10.99 9.99 -3.54
N HIS A 72 -9.82 10.28 -4.10
CA HIS A 72 -9.61 11.36 -5.07
C HIS A 72 -8.94 10.91 -6.36
N GLY A 73 -9.15 9.64 -6.73
CA GLY A 73 -8.54 9.09 -7.93
C GLY A 73 -9.11 7.74 -8.33
N SER A 74 -8.40 7.08 -9.22
CA SER A 74 -8.73 5.73 -9.67
C SER A 74 -7.47 4.87 -9.76
N VAL A 75 -7.65 3.56 -9.54
CA VAL A 75 -6.59 2.57 -9.72
C VAL A 75 -6.98 1.64 -10.86
N THR A 76 -6.06 1.43 -11.79
CA THR A 76 -6.22 0.48 -12.89
C THR A 76 -5.09 -0.52 -12.90
N VAL A 77 -5.41 -1.80 -13.15
CA VAL A 77 -4.43 -2.86 -13.29
C VAL A 77 -4.45 -3.34 -14.74
N LYS A 78 -3.29 -3.28 -15.39
CA LYS A 78 -3.12 -3.70 -16.80
C LYS A 78 -2.18 -4.89 -16.88
N ARG A 79 -2.48 -5.83 -17.75
CA ARG A 79 -1.55 -6.91 -18.09
C ARG A 79 -0.51 -6.39 -19.07
N GLY A 80 0.74 -6.78 -18.83
CA GLY A 80 1.88 -6.40 -19.68
C GLY A 80 3.00 -7.42 -19.56
N THR A 81 4.16 -7.07 -20.11
CA THR A 81 5.38 -7.85 -20.04
C THR A 81 6.45 -7.06 -19.29
N LEU A 82 7.06 -7.68 -18.29
CA LEU A 82 8.23 -7.14 -17.61
C LEU A 82 9.49 -7.60 -18.37
N LYS A 83 10.25 -6.63 -18.88
CA LYS A 83 11.62 -6.85 -19.37
C LYS A 83 12.57 -6.26 -18.35
N ALA A 84 13.45 -7.07 -17.81
CA ALA A 84 14.40 -6.62 -16.80
C ALA A 84 15.70 -7.43 -16.83
N THR A 85 16.75 -6.83 -16.32
CA THR A 85 18.08 -7.44 -16.17
C THR A 85 18.50 -7.44 -14.71
N ASN A 86 19.30 -8.44 -14.34
CA ASN A 86 19.88 -8.57 -12.99
C ASN A 86 18.83 -8.59 -11.87
N ILE A 87 17.71 -9.31 -12.10
CA ILE A 87 16.72 -9.57 -11.05
C ILE A 87 17.04 -10.90 -10.38
N LYS A 88 17.39 -10.85 -9.09
CA LYS A 88 17.88 -12.00 -8.35
C LYS A 88 19.07 -12.64 -9.09
N GLN A 89 19.00 -13.95 -9.37
CA GLN A 89 20.01 -14.69 -10.15
C GLN A 89 19.81 -14.60 -11.68
N CYS A 90 18.77 -13.94 -12.16
CA CYS A 90 18.42 -13.90 -13.58
C CYS A 90 19.11 -12.73 -14.28
N LEU A 91 19.96 -13.01 -15.27
CA LEU A 91 20.68 -11.97 -16.04
C LEU A 91 19.76 -11.15 -16.91
N ALA A 92 18.81 -11.80 -17.58
CA ALA A 92 17.78 -11.15 -18.39
C ALA A 92 16.50 -11.96 -18.32
N ILE A 93 15.36 -11.28 -18.20
CA ILE A 93 14.05 -11.89 -18.17
C ILE A 93 13.06 -11.13 -19.04
N GLU A 94 12.12 -11.85 -19.63
CA GLU A 94 10.92 -11.30 -20.24
C GLU A 94 9.74 -12.16 -19.80
N VAL A 95 8.93 -11.65 -18.87
CA VAL A 95 7.88 -12.40 -18.20
C VAL A 95 6.57 -11.63 -18.17
N PRO A 96 5.42 -12.30 -18.20
CA PRO A 96 4.12 -11.65 -17.97
C PRO A 96 4.08 -10.95 -16.61
N ALA A 97 3.40 -9.82 -16.55
CA ALA A 97 3.24 -9.05 -15.32
C ALA A 97 1.89 -8.32 -15.31
N PHE A 98 1.40 -8.00 -14.12
CA PHE A 98 0.41 -6.95 -13.95
C PHE A 98 1.11 -5.66 -13.53
N VAL A 99 0.65 -4.54 -14.10
CA VAL A 99 1.12 -3.20 -13.75
C VAL A 99 -0.06 -2.42 -13.22
N ALA A 100 0.04 -1.97 -11.97
CA ALA A 100 -0.95 -1.11 -11.36
C ALA A 100 -0.58 0.36 -11.58
N PHE A 101 -1.57 1.17 -11.93
CA PHE A 101 -1.48 2.61 -12.11
C PHE A 101 -2.50 3.31 -11.23
N TYR A 102 -2.11 4.43 -10.67
CA TYR A 102 -2.99 5.39 -10.00
C TYR A 102 -3.11 6.65 -10.86
N ARG A 103 -4.31 7.21 -10.94
CA ARG A 103 -4.60 8.51 -11.56
C ARG A 103 -5.41 9.35 -10.60
N ALA A 104 -4.88 10.48 -10.17
CA ALA A 104 -5.62 11.46 -9.41
C ALA A 104 -6.65 12.19 -10.29
N ALA A 105 -7.75 12.67 -9.70
CA ALA A 105 -8.65 13.59 -10.36
C ALA A 105 -7.90 14.82 -10.87
N ALA A 106 -8.35 15.39 -12.00
CA ALA A 106 -7.60 16.43 -12.71
C ALA A 106 -7.49 17.76 -11.94
N ASP A 107 -8.43 17.99 -11.03
CA ASP A 107 -8.58 19.19 -10.19
C ASP A 107 -8.10 18.99 -8.76
N TYR A 108 -7.63 17.77 -8.41
CA TYR A 108 -7.24 17.43 -7.04
C TYR A 108 -5.76 17.65 -6.79
N SER A 109 -5.44 18.20 -5.63
CA SER A 109 -4.10 18.21 -5.03
C SER A 109 -4.21 17.98 -3.53
N GLY A 110 -3.31 17.18 -2.97
CA GLY A 110 -3.37 16.79 -1.55
C GLY A 110 -2.95 15.34 -1.33
N ALA A 111 -3.32 14.80 -0.18
CA ALA A 111 -3.05 13.42 0.19
C ALA A 111 -4.20 12.50 -0.22
N ASP A 112 -3.89 11.33 -0.74
CA ASP A 112 -4.84 10.25 -1.01
C ASP A 112 -4.24 8.92 -0.54
N VAL A 113 -5.09 7.94 -0.25
CA VAL A 113 -4.67 6.61 0.24
C VAL A 113 -5.55 5.55 -0.39
N PHE A 114 -4.93 4.43 -0.78
CA PHE A 114 -5.65 3.24 -1.21
C PHE A 114 -4.90 1.96 -0.82
N GLU A 115 -5.58 0.82 -0.87
CA GLU A 115 -4.99 -0.47 -0.55
C GLU A 115 -5.20 -1.48 -1.68
N LEU A 116 -4.12 -2.19 -2.01
CA LEU A 116 -4.14 -3.36 -2.88
C LEU A 116 -3.96 -4.62 -2.05
N GLU A 117 -4.79 -5.63 -2.31
CA GLU A 117 -4.58 -6.99 -1.84
C GLU A 117 -3.99 -7.81 -2.98
N ILE A 118 -2.82 -8.40 -2.73
CA ILE A 118 -2.09 -9.24 -3.67
C ILE A 118 -2.11 -10.67 -3.14
N SER A 119 -2.76 -11.57 -3.87
CA SER A 119 -2.79 -13.00 -3.56
C SER A 119 -1.80 -13.72 -4.47
N LEU A 120 -0.75 -14.26 -3.87
CA LEU A 120 0.29 -15.00 -4.58
C LEU A 120 -0.17 -16.43 -4.90
N PRO A 121 0.37 -17.08 -5.95
CA PRO A 121 -0.01 -18.44 -6.33
C PRO A 121 0.25 -19.50 -5.25
N ASN A 122 1.18 -19.24 -4.34
CA ASN A 122 1.49 -20.11 -3.19
C ASN A 122 0.53 -19.94 -2.00
N GLY A 123 -0.54 -19.14 -2.16
CA GLY A 123 -1.55 -18.87 -1.12
C GLY A 123 -1.22 -17.74 -0.17
N HIS A 124 -0.01 -17.19 -0.20
CA HIS A 124 0.31 -16.00 0.59
C HIS A 124 -0.47 -14.78 0.12
N LYS A 125 -0.96 -14.01 1.07
CA LYS A 125 -1.60 -12.73 0.82
C LYS A 125 -0.73 -11.61 1.40
N ARG A 126 -0.66 -10.51 0.66
CA ARG A 126 0.01 -9.28 1.07
C ARG A 126 -0.90 -8.10 0.78
N ARG A 127 -0.95 -7.15 1.70
CA ARG A 127 -1.59 -5.85 1.47
C ARG A 127 -0.53 -4.80 1.22
N GLU A 128 -0.75 -3.97 0.21
CA GLU A 128 0.06 -2.78 -0.02
C GLU A 128 -0.82 -1.56 0.21
N ARG A 129 -0.53 -0.79 1.26
CA ARG A 129 -1.13 0.52 1.52
C ARG A 129 -0.28 1.59 0.87
N VAL A 130 -0.89 2.34 -0.03
CA VAL A 130 -0.21 3.35 -0.84
C VAL A 130 -0.66 4.74 -0.42
N HIS A 131 0.26 5.52 0.13
CA HIS A 131 0.07 6.93 0.44
C HIS A 131 0.50 7.76 -0.75
N VAL A 132 -0.43 8.50 -1.32
CA VAL A 132 -0.19 9.33 -2.50
C VAL A 132 -0.16 10.79 -2.11
N THR A 133 0.88 11.50 -2.54
CA THR A 133 0.93 12.96 -2.49
C THR A 133 0.74 13.50 -3.90
N VAL A 134 -0.43 14.10 -4.16
CA VAL A 134 -0.77 14.70 -5.45
C VAL A 134 -0.32 16.15 -5.46
N ILE A 135 0.64 16.48 -6.35
CA ILE A 135 1.25 17.79 -6.44
C ILE A 135 0.90 18.40 -7.80
N ASN A 136 0.18 19.53 -7.77
CA ASN A 136 -0.03 20.31 -8.99
C ASN A 136 1.23 21.13 -9.29
N ARG A 137 2.05 20.68 -10.24
CA ARG A 137 3.25 21.40 -10.69
C ARG A 137 2.94 22.55 -11.65
N GLN A 138 1.67 22.84 -11.93
CA GLN A 138 1.26 23.91 -12.84
C GLN A 138 1.07 25.27 -12.17
N ALA A 139 1.67 25.48 -10.98
CA ALA A 139 1.72 26.81 -10.38
C ALA A 139 3.15 27.25 -10.06
N PRO A 140 3.99 27.55 -11.07
CA PRO A 140 4.64 28.86 -11.07
C PRO A 140 3.63 29.80 -11.75
N GLY A 141 3.12 30.83 -11.00
CA GLY A 141 2.39 31.89 -11.64
C GLY A 141 3.14 32.29 -12.91
N LYS A 142 2.41 32.35 -14.04
CA LYS A 142 3.02 32.73 -15.33
C LYS A 142 3.86 33.96 -15.06
N VAL A 143 5.16 33.88 -15.31
CA VAL A 143 6.05 35.02 -15.26
C VAL A 143 5.47 36.17 -16.10
N SER A 144 4.67 35.85 -17.15
CA SER A 144 3.85 36.78 -17.91
C SER A 144 2.85 37.60 -17.08
N ASP A 145 2.25 37.03 -16.03
CA ASP A 145 1.25 37.75 -15.22
C ASP A 145 1.93 38.74 -14.25
N VAL A 146 3.12 38.34 -13.74
CA VAL A 146 3.94 39.24 -12.93
C VAL A 146 4.52 40.39 -13.78
N VAL A 147 4.99 40.08 -14.97
CA VAL A 147 5.47 41.10 -15.91
C VAL A 147 4.37 42.05 -16.38
N ALA A 148 3.16 41.52 -16.64
CA ALA A 148 1.98 42.33 -16.99
C ALA A 148 1.52 43.24 -15.84
N ALA A 149 1.60 42.76 -14.59
CA ALA A 149 1.28 43.56 -13.41
C ALA A 149 2.30 44.68 -13.19
N LEU A 150 3.58 44.42 -13.37
CA LEU A 150 4.66 45.40 -13.25
C LEU A 150 4.60 46.48 -14.36
N THR A 151 4.26 46.09 -15.61
CA THR A 151 4.12 47.03 -16.74
C THR A 151 2.92 47.96 -16.55
N ARG A 152 1.82 47.47 -15.98
CA ARG A 152 0.66 48.33 -15.66
C ARG A 152 0.93 49.32 -14.52
N SER A 153 1.76 48.94 -13.53
CA SER A 153 2.19 49.88 -12.48
C SER A 153 3.11 50.98 -12.98
N ALA A 154 4.01 50.64 -13.89
CA ALA A 154 4.96 51.62 -14.47
C ALA A 154 4.27 52.70 -15.32
N LEU A 155 3.19 52.34 -16.04
CA LEU A 155 2.42 53.29 -16.88
C LEU A 155 1.58 54.26 -16.10
N LYS A 156 1.27 54.01 -14.82
CA LYS A 156 0.51 54.93 -13.94
C LYS A 156 1.36 56.05 -13.36
N PHE A 157 2.67 55.97 -13.40
CA PHE A 157 3.60 57.01 -12.87
C PHE A 157 4.10 58.01 -13.91
N SER A 158 3.70 57.88 -15.18
CA SER A 158 4.19 58.76 -16.25
C SER A 158 3.22 59.84 -16.73
N VAL A 159 2.09 60.07 -16.03
CA VAL A 159 1.14 61.17 -16.35
C VAL A 159 0.82 61.90 -15.04
N GLY A 160 1.67 62.86 -14.73
CA GLY A 160 1.52 63.84 -13.65
C GLY A 160 2.46 65.01 -13.90
#